data_9455d6318c2b02a9ed9761e5090c3ebc
#
_entry.id   9455d6318c2b02a9ed9761e5090c3ebc
#
_cell.length_a   1.000
_cell.length_b   1.000
_cell.length_c   1.000
_cell.angle_alpha   90.00
_cell.angle_beta   90.00
_cell.angle_gamma   90.00
#
_symmetry.space_group_name_H-M   'P 1'
#
loop_
_entity.id
_entity.type
_entity.pdbx_description
1 polymer ?
#
loop_
_entity_poly.entity_id
_entity_poly.type
_entity_poly.pdbx_seq_one_letter_code
_entity_poly.pdbx_strand_id
1 'polypeptide(L)'
;FIKFYLEKYFNASVVSFSLDDIYLSKKSRLRLSKEVHPLLITRGVPGTHDVKKGIKIIRSLVSKNNHKTVLPIFSKLDDDIATKDNWVTFNGTPDFIIFDGWCVGAEAQSEKNWKSPINKLEKKT
;
A
#
# COMPACT_ATOMS: atom_id res chain seq x y z
N PHE A 1 11.60 0.65 14.16
CA PHE A 1 12.20 1.53 15.18
C PHE A 1 11.16 2.51 15.76
N ILE A 2 10.56 3.38 14.96
CA ILE A 2 9.60 4.42 15.43
C ILE A 2 8.44 3.81 16.21
N LYS A 3 7.78 2.76 15.69
CA LYS A 3 6.72 2.05 16.40
C LYS A 3 7.15 1.62 17.80
N PHE A 4 8.25 0.88 17.89
CA PHE A 4 8.79 0.40 19.17
C PHE A 4 9.09 1.57 20.15
N TYR A 5 9.64 2.67 19.63
CA TYR A 5 9.96 3.85 20.45
C TYR A 5 8.69 4.49 21.04
N LEU A 6 7.67 4.69 20.23
CA LEU A 6 6.39 5.25 20.66
C LEU A 6 5.67 4.34 21.67
N GLU A 7 5.63 3.04 21.41
CA GLU A 7 5.03 2.07 22.33
C GLU A 7 5.77 2.03 23.68
N LYS A 8 7.12 1.97 23.64
CA LYS A 8 7.93 1.78 24.85
C LYS A 8 8.01 3.03 25.71
N TYR A 9 8.22 4.20 25.12
CA TYR A 9 8.53 5.43 25.89
C TYR A 9 7.34 6.35 26.07
N PHE A 10 6.30 6.22 25.25
CA PHE A 10 5.08 7.03 25.35
C PHE A 10 3.85 6.21 25.71
N ASN A 11 3.99 4.89 25.86
CA ASN A 11 2.87 3.97 26.12
C ASN A 11 1.74 4.15 25.07
N ALA A 12 2.11 4.49 23.85
CA ALA A 12 1.19 4.80 22.78
C ALA A 12 0.72 3.51 22.06
N SER A 13 -0.51 3.50 21.63
CA SER A 13 -1.06 2.45 20.77
C SER A 13 -0.70 2.76 19.32
N VAL A 14 0.15 1.93 18.69
CA VAL A 14 0.69 2.19 17.36
C VAL A 14 0.37 1.08 16.39
N VAL A 15 -0.28 1.42 15.28
CA VAL A 15 -0.46 0.52 14.14
C VAL A 15 0.53 0.88 13.03
N SER A 16 1.13 -0.14 12.41
CA SER A 16 2.04 0.05 11.27
C SER A 16 1.66 -0.94 10.17
N PHE A 17 1.54 -0.46 8.94
CA PHE A 17 1.38 -1.28 7.74
C PHE A 17 1.99 -0.58 6.53
N SER A 18 2.29 -1.35 5.49
CA SER A 18 3.00 -0.85 4.32
C SER A 18 2.09 -0.74 3.11
N LEU A 19 2.45 0.13 2.17
CA LEU A 19 1.90 0.14 0.82
C LEU A 19 2.09 -1.23 0.14
N ASP A 20 3.18 -1.92 0.46
CA ASP A 20 3.47 -3.28 -0.05
C ASP A 20 2.46 -4.33 0.44
N ASP A 21 1.77 -4.11 1.56
CA ASP A 21 0.75 -5.03 2.08
C ASP A 21 -0.59 -4.93 1.34
N ILE A 22 -0.77 -3.90 0.54
CA ILE A 22 -2.00 -3.65 -0.22
C ILE A 22 -1.84 -3.81 -1.73
N TYR A 23 -0.88 -4.60 -2.21
CA TYR A 23 -0.83 -4.95 -3.63
C TYR A 23 -2.11 -5.66 -4.07
N LEU A 24 -2.46 -5.44 -5.32
CA LEU A 24 -3.47 -6.24 -6.01
C LEU A 24 -3.01 -7.70 -6.11
N SER A 25 -3.97 -8.64 -6.10
CA SER A 25 -3.68 -10.05 -6.30
C SER A 25 -2.96 -10.28 -7.64
N LYS A 26 -2.19 -11.34 -7.73
CA LYS A 26 -1.52 -11.78 -8.97
C LYS A 26 -2.49 -11.88 -10.13
N LYS A 27 -3.68 -12.45 -9.89
CA LYS A 27 -4.76 -12.53 -10.89
C LYS A 27 -5.21 -11.15 -11.37
N SER A 28 -5.37 -10.18 -10.47
CA SER A 28 -5.77 -8.81 -10.84
C SER A 28 -4.69 -8.09 -11.62
N ARG A 29 -3.41 -8.25 -11.23
CA ARG A 29 -2.28 -7.68 -11.96
C ARG A 29 -2.12 -8.29 -13.36
N LEU A 30 -2.32 -9.61 -13.49
CA LEU A 30 -2.33 -10.28 -14.78
C LEU A 30 -3.43 -9.75 -15.70
N ARG A 31 -4.62 -9.45 -15.16
CA ARG A 31 -5.67 -8.81 -15.93
C ARG A 31 -5.28 -7.41 -16.39
N LEU A 32 -4.80 -6.58 -15.47
CA LEU A 32 -4.33 -5.22 -15.78
C LEU A 32 -3.20 -5.21 -16.82
N SER A 33 -2.32 -6.21 -16.79
CA SER A 33 -1.23 -6.29 -17.76
C SER A 33 -1.71 -6.53 -19.19
N LYS A 34 -2.86 -7.18 -19.34
CA LYS A 34 -3.50 -7.43 -20.65
C LYS A 34 -4.37 -6.26 -21.12
N GLU A 35 -5.07 -5.63 -20.17
CA GLU A 35 -6.08 -4.60 -20.48
C GLU A 35 -5.49 -3.19 -20.56
N VAL A 36 -4.40 -2.92 -19.83
CA VAL A 36 -3.86 -1.57 -19.67
C VAL A 36 -2.41 -1.48 -20.14
N HIS A 37 -1.48 -2.16 -19.45
CA HIS A 37 -0.06 -2.10 -19.81
C HIS A 37 0.72 -3.31 -19.26
N PRO A 38 1.62 -3.94 -20.08
CA PRO A 38 2.37 -5.14 -19.67
C PRO A 38 3.14 -5.03 -18.36
N LEU A 39 3.69 -3.87 -18.01
CA LEU A 39 4.41 -3.64 -16.76
C LEU A 39 3.55 -3.85 -15.50
N LEU A 40 2.23 -3.78 -15.60
CA LEU A 40 1.32 -3.96 -14.46
C LEU A 40 1.21 -5.42 -13.97
N ILE A 41 1.86 -6.36 -14.64
CA ILE A 41 2.02 -7.73 -14.15
C ILE A 41 2.96 -7.78 -12.93
N THR A 42 3.98 -6.93 -12.92
CA THR A 42 4.97 -6.86 -11.84
C THR A 42 4.46 -5.96 -10.73
N ARG A 43 4.52 -6.44 -9.48
CA ARG A 43 4.23 -5.60 -8.32
C ARG A 43 5.28 -4.49 -8.17
N GLY A 44 4.91 -3.40 -7.50
CA GLY A 44 5.79 -2.25 -7.23
C GLY A 44 5.44 -1.01 -8.04
N VAL A 45 4.99 -1.19 -9.26
CA VAL A 45 4.62 -0.07 -10.15
C VAL A 45 3.35 0.61 -9.63
N PRO A 46 3.26 1.97 -9.64
CA PRO A 46 2.01 2.67 -9.37
C PRO A 46 0.86 2.10 -10.24
N GLY A 47 -0.31 1.89 -9.63
CA GLY A 47 -1.44 1.21 -10.28
C GLY A 47 -1.54 -0.28 -9.93
N THR A 48 -0.53 -0.88 -9.29
CA THR A 48 -0.58 -2.28 -8.82
C THR A 48 -1.00 -2.43 -7.37
N HIS A 49 -1.40 -1.35 -6.72
CA HIS A 49 -1.87 -1.32 -5.33
C HIS A 49 -3.39 -1.18 -5.26
N ASP A 50 -4.02 -1.82 -4.28
CA ASP A 50 -5.43 -1.64 -3.94
C ASP A 50 -5.61 -0.38 -3.08
N VAL A 51 -5.50 0.79 -3.72
CA VAL A 51 -5.64 2.09 -3.06
C VAL A 51 -6.98 2.22 -2.35
N LYS A 52 -8.06 1.67 -2.93
CA LYS A 52 -9.39 1.70 -2.30
C LYS A 52 -9.42 0.94 -0.98
N LYS A 53 -8.72 -0.19 -0.92
CA LYS A 53 -8.54 -0.96 0.32
C LYS A 53 -7.72 -0.19 1.33
N GLY A 54 -6.59 0.40 0.92
CA GLY A 54 -5.76 1.25 1.79
C GLY A 54 -6.55 2.39 2.42
N ILE A 55 -7.33 3.12 1.62
CA ILE A 55 -8.22 4.19 2.12
C ILE A 55 -9.24 3.65 3.14
N LYS A 56 -9.85 2.49 2.88
CA LYS A 56 -10.80 1.87 3.83
C LYS A 56 -10.12 1.50 5.14
N ILE A 57 -8.91 0.96 5.10
CA ILE A 57 -8.12 0.61 6.29
C ILE A 57 -7.85 1.87 7.11
N ILE A 58 -7.31 2.93 6.50
CA ILE A 58 -7.01 4.18 7.20
C ILE A 58 -8.28 4.79 7.81
N ARG A 59 -9.38 4.85 7.04
CA ARG A 59 -10.66 5.34 7.56
C ARG A 59 -11.18 4.52 8.73
N SER A 60 -11.00 3.21 8.69
CA SER A 60 -11.35 2.31 9.80
C SER A 60 -10.51 2.63 11.03
N LEU A 61 -9.20 2.77 10.89
CA LEU A 61 -8.28 3.05 11.99
C LEU A 61 -8.52 4.41 12.68
N VAL A 62 -8.93 5.44 11.93
CA VAL A 62 -9.23 6.77 12.51
C VAL A 62 -10.64 6.90 13.06
N SER A 63 -11.51 5.92 12.80
CA SER A 63 -12.89 5.95 13.26
C SER A 63 -12.99 5.62 14.75
N LYS A 64 -13.51 6.53 15.55
CA LYS A 64 -13.73 6.34 16.99
C LYS A 64 -14.73 5.22 17.34
N ASN A 65 -15.59 4.86 16.39
CA ASN A 65 -16.61 3.81 16.57
C ASN A 65 -16.13 2.44 16.09
N ASN A 66 -14.90 2.33 15.65
CA ASN A 66 -14.39 1.07 15.13
C ASN A 66 -13.64 0.31 16.21
N HIS A 67 -14.06 -0.91 16.45
CA HIS A 67 -13.46 -1.78 17.46
C HIS A 67 -12.40 -2.72 16.90
N LYS A 68 -12.34 -2.88 15.57
CA LYS A 68 -11.48 -3.87 14.93
C LYS A 68 -11.16 -3.50 13.49
N THR A 69 -9.88 -3.37 13.15
CA THR A 69 -9.41 -3.22 11.78
C THR A 69 -8.53 -4.39 11.38
N VAL A 70 -8.80 -4.98 10.23
CA VAL A 70 -8.02 -6.09 9.68
C VAL A 70 -7.05 -5.53 8.64
N LEU A 71 -5.77 -5.81 8.83
CA LEU A 71 -4.66 -5.38 7.99
C LEU A 71 -4.23 -6.56 7.11
N PRO A 72 -4.31 -6.46 5.79
CA PRO A 72 -3.85 -7.52 4.91
C PRO A 72 -2.33 -7.66 4.98
N ILE A 73 -1.85 -8.80 4.57
CA ILE A 73 -0.42 -9.07 4.35
C ILE A 73 -0.27 -9.57 2.92
N PHE A 74 0.76 -9.08 2.24
CA PHE A 74 1.15 -9.58 0.93
C PHE A 74 2.33 -10.54 1.07
N SER A 75 2.19 -11.75 0.55
CA SER A 75 3.28 -12.72 0.50
C SER A 75 4.18 -12.42 -0.70
N LYS A 76 5.39 -11.92 -0.41
CA LYS A 76 6.38 -11.67 -1.46
C LYS A 76 6.91 -12.96 -2.08
N LEU A 77 6.85 -14.07 -1.33
CA LEU A 77 7.27 -15.40 -1.79
C LEU A 77 6.28 -15.95 -2.84
N ASP A 78 4.99 -15.87 -2.55
CA ASP A 78 3.94 -16.35 -3.44
C ASP A 78 3.57 -15.34 -4.53
N ASP A 79 4.07 -14.11 -4.40
CA ASP A 79 3.73 -12.96 -5.24
C ASP A 79 2.22 -12.69 -5.30
N ASP A 80 1.53 -12.89 -4.16
CA ASP A 80 0.09 -12.72 -4.03
C ASP A 80 -0.32 -12.31 -2.60
N ILE A 81 -1.59 -11.97 -2.45
CA ILE A 81 -2.17 -11.66 -1.13
C ILE A 81 -2.09 -12.93 -0.26
N ALA A 82 -1.51 -12.82 0.92
CA ALA A 82 -1.46 -13.91 1.88
C ALA A 82 -2.86 -14.37 2.29
N THR A 83 -2.98 -15.62 2.74
CA THR A 83 -4.23 -16.17 3.28
C THR A 83 -4.70 -15.33 4.47
N LYS A 84 -6.00 -15.25 4.69
CA LYS A 84 -6.60 -14.38 5.72
C LYS A 84 -6.13 -14.72 7.13
N ASP A 85 -5.72 -15.95 7.38
CA ASP A 85 -5.21 -16.39 8.69
C ASP A 85 -3.88 -15.71 9.07
N ASN A 86 -3.15 -15.23 8.06
CA ASN A 86 -1.91 -14.48 8.24
C ASN A 86 -2.12 -12.97 8.39
N TRP A 87 -3.36 -12.47 8.26
CA TRP A 87 -3.63 -11.05 8.35
C TRP A 87 -3.62 -10.58 9.80
N VAL A 88 -3.11 -9.39 10.02
CA VAL A 88 -3.03 -8.79 11.35
C VAL A 88 -4.33 -8.10 11.71
N THR A 89 -4.80 -8.29 12.94
CA THR A 89 -5.95 -7.57 13.48
C THR A 89 -5.47 -6.52 14.48
N PHE A 90 -5.89 -5.29 14.29
CA PHE A 90 -5.74 -4.21 15.26
C PHE A 90 -7.08 -3.92 15.92
N ASN A 91 -7.09 -3.85 17.25
CA ASN A 91 -8.29 -3.59 18.06
C ASN A 91 -8.25 -2.16 18.59
N GLY A 92 -9.38 -1.47 18.50
CA GLY A 92 -9.52 -0.09 18.96
C GLY A 92 -9.03 0.95 17.96
N THR A 93 -8.86 2.18 18.46
CA THR A 93 -8.32 3.32 17.70
C THR A 93 -6.88 3.55 18.12
N PRO A 94 -5.91 3.54 17.22
CA PRO A 94 -4.51 3.80 17.55
C PRO A 94 -4.27 5.28 17.84
N ASP A 95 -3.26 5.58 18.67
CA ASP A 95 -2.75 6.94 18.85
C ASP A 95 -1.93 7.38 17.63
N PHE A 96 -1.23 6.43 17.00
CA PHE A 96 -0.42 6.68 15.81
C PHE A 96 -0.64 5.62 14.73
N ILE A 97 -0.73 6.08 13.49
CA ILE A 97 -0.73 5.23 12.29
C ILE A 97 0.55 5.48 11.52
N ILE A 98 1.36 4.46 11.34
CA ILE A 98 2.56 4.50 10.50
C ILE A 98 2.22 3.78 9.20
N PHE A 99 2.11 4.54 8.12
CA PHE A 99 1.89 4.01 6.77
C PHE A 99 3.10 4.36 5.92
N ASP A 100 3.84 3.36 5.51
CA ASP A 100 5.07 3.52 4.74
C ASP A 100 4.98 2.92 3.34
N GLY A 101 5.87 3.35 2.47
CA GLY A 101 5.99 2.84 1.12
C GLY A 101 6.74 3.80 0.21
N TRP A 102 7.38 3.28 -0.83
CA TRP A 102 8.28 4.05 -1.68
C TRP A 102 7.62 5.21 -2.43
N CYS A 103 6.32 5.13 -2.70
CA CYS A 103 5.56 6.16 -3.41
C CYS A 103 4.39 6.73 -2.59
N VAL A 104 4.40 6.55 -1.25
CA VAL A 104 3.40 7.16 -0.37
C VAL A 104 3.52 8.68 -0.45
N GLY A 105 2.39 9.36 -0.70
CA GLY A 105 2.35 10.81 -0.88
C GLY A 105 2.73 11.29 -2.28
N ALA A 106 3.07 10.39 -3.21
CA ALA A 106 3.30 10.79 -4.60
C ALA A 106 1.99 11.20 -5.28
N GLU A 107 2.04 12.27 -6.03
CA GLU A 107 0.94 12.75 -6.85
C GLU A 107 1.18 12.41 -8.33
N ALA A 108 0.10 12.19 -9.07
CA ALA A 108 0.20 11.99 -10.51
C ALA A 108 0.74 13.24 -11.20
N GLN A 109 1.65 13.05 -12.14
CA GLN A 109 2.12 14.14 -12.99
C GLN A 109 0.99 14.68 -13.85
N SER A 110 1.06 15.99 -14.17
CA SER A 110 0.14 16.57 -15.14
C SER A 110 0.39 15.99 -16.53
N GLU A 111 -0.67 15.86 -17.34
CA GLU A 111 -0.57 15.38 -18.74
C GLU A 111 0.43 16.16 -19.60
N LYS A 112 0.66 17.43 -19.28
CA LYS A 112 1.64 18.28 -19.99
C LYS A 112 3.06 17.71 -19.86
N ASN A 113 3.39 17.06 -18.77
CA ASN A 113 4.72 16.49 -18.51
C ASN A 113 4.96 15.16 -19.24
N TRP A 114 3.91 14.56 -19.82
CA TRP A 114 4.05 13.30 -20.55
C TRP A 114 4.36 13.49 -22.04
N LYS A 115 4.35 14.73 -22.53
CA LYS A 115 4.55 15.03 -23.95
C LYS A 115 6.00 15.03 -24.38
N SER A 116 6.92 15.04 -23.45
CA SER A 116 8.36 15.02 -23.74
C SER A 116 9.11 14.18 -22.71
N PRO A 117 10.12 13.42 -23.13
CA PRO A 117 10.93 12.62 -22.22
C PRO A 117 11.64 13.48 -21.19
N ILE A 118 11.59 13.06 -19.92
CA ILE A 118 12.18 13.76 -18.78
C ILE A 118 13.69 13.58 -18.73
N ASN A 119 14.19 12.47 -19.27
CA ASN A 119 15.61 12.13 -19.23
C ASN A 119 16.06 11.39 -20.49
N LYS A 120 17.40 11.16 -20.59
CA LYS A 120 18.00 10.51 -21.75
C LYS A 120 17.60 9.03 -21.95
N LEU A 121 17.19 8.33 -20.89
CA LEU A 121 16.74 6.94 -20.99
C LEU A 121 15.36 6.87 -21.62
N GLU A 122 14.43 7.68 -21.12
CA GLU A 122 13.09 7.79 -21.66
C GLU A 122 13.05 8.25 -23.12
N LYS A 123 14.04 9.07 -23.53
CA LYS A 123 14.20 9.50 -24.93
C LYS A 123 14.64 8.37 -25.88
N LYS A 124 15.17 7.25 -25.33
CA LYS A 124 15.68 6.12 -26.13
C LYS A 124 14.67 4.96 -26.23
N THR A 125 13.58 5.00 -25.47
CA THR A 125 12.48 4.04 -25.49
C THR A 125 11.35 4.56 -26.36
#